data_e8daff87e72fece365ff054ed38ca881
#
_entry.id   e8daff87e72fece365ff054ed38ca881
#
_cell.length_a   1.000
_cell.length_b   1.000
_cell.length_c   1.000
_cell.angle_alpha   90.00
_cell.angle_beta   90.00
_cell.angle_gamma   90.00
#
_symmetry.space_group_name_H-M   'P 1'
#
loop_
_entity.id
_entity.type
_entity.pdbx_description
1 polymer ?
#
loop_
_entity_poly.entity_id
_entity_poly.type
_entity_poly.pdbx_seq_one_letter_code
_entity_poly.pdbx_strand_id
1 'polypeptide(L)'
;MFQDSRINKVLYGGDYNPEQWPEEIWEEDMRLFKLAGIDEVTLNVFSWAALQPSEDTYNFEKLDKIMDLVEANGLKVFLATSTAAHPAWMAKRHPDILRTEFSGMKRKFGSRHNSCQNSPTYQKYSVLLAKKLAERYGKRECVIGWHICNEYGGECYCENCEKQFRVWLKKKYGTIEEVNKAWDTSFWGHTFYDWDEIVLPNMLSEHFEPDRTTFQGISLDYRRFNSEGMLKCYQAEAAAIRSVVPDAKITTNLMGFYKPLDYQMWAKSMDFISWDNYPANEDPYSRIAMNHDLMRGIKGGQPFVLMEQMRFCFSR
;
A
#
# COMPACT_ATOMS: atom_id res chain seq x y z
N MET A 1 17.33 -3.75 12.61
CA MET A 1 17.85 -4.53 11.48
C MET A 1 16.86 -5.66 11.23
N PHE A 2 16.48 -5.92 9.99
CA PHE A 2 15.75 -7.15 9.68
C PHE A 2 16.72 -8.31 9.94
N GLN A 3 16.58 -8.90 11.10
CA GLN A 3 17.38 -10.07 11.51
C GLN A 3 16.39 -11.23 11.62
N ASP A 4 16.61 -12.22 10.78
CA ASP A 4 15.92 -13.50 10.85
C ASP A 4 16.98 -14.60 10.75
N SER A 5 17.02 -15.46 11.77
CA SER A 5 18.00 -16.56 11.82
C SER A 5 17.88 -17.56 10.67
N ARG A 6 16.76 -17.53 9.97
CA ARG A 6 16.51 -18.35 8.77
C ARG A 6 17.19 -17.77 7.52
N ILE A 7 17.75 -16.55 7.60
CA ILE A 7 18.42 -15.86 6.49
C ILE A 7 19.90 -15.74 6.81
N ASN A 8 20.74 -16.45 6.08
CA ASN A 8 22.18 -16.48 6.24
C ASN A 8 22.96 -15.92 5.04
N LYS A 9 22.26 -15.37 4.05
CA LYS A 9 22.82 -14.79 2.83
C LYS A 9 21.93 -13.65 2.33
N VAL A 10 22.40 -12.91 1.33
CA VAL A 10 21.53 -12.02 0.56
C VAL A 10 20.59 -12.89 -0.27
N LEU A 11 19.29 -12.67 -0.11
CA LEU A 11 18.26 -13.34 -0.89
C LEU A 11 18.14 -12.69 -2.27
N TYR A 12 17.85 -13.52 -3.26
CA TYR A 12 17.57 -13.10 -4.62
C TYR A 12 16.23 -13.69 -5.07
N GLY A 13 15.31 -12.83 -5.51
CA GLY A 13 13.97 -13.26 -5.87
C GLY A 13 13.15 -12.14 -6.47
N GLY A 14 11.83 -12.24 -6.35
CA GLY A 14 10.88 -11.24 -6.83
C GLY A 14 9.44 -11.72 -6.76
N ASP A 15 8.53 -10.94 -7.35
CA ASP A 15 7.11 -11.25 -7.39
C ASP A 15 6.85 -12.50 -8.22
N TYR A 16 6.11 -13.43 -7.65
CA TYR A 16 5.66 -14.65 -8.31
C TYR A 16 4.14 -14.77 -8.22
N ASN A 17 3.46 -14.71 -9.36
CA ASN A 17 2.00 -14.69 -9.47
C ASN A 17 1.49 -15.90 -10.28
N PRO A 18 1.72 -17.16 -9.80
CA PRO A 18 1.39 -18.39 -10.54
C PRO A 18 -0.10 -18.58 -10.76
N GLU A 19 -0.94 -17.86 -10.05
CA GLU A 19 -2.39 -17.87 -10.26
C GLU A 19 -2.81 -17.41 -11.67
N GLN A 20 -1.89 -16.77 -12.42
CA GLN A 20 -2.15 -16.25 -13.77
C GLN A 20 -2.04 -17.30 -14.87
N TRP A 21 -1.48 -18.48 -14.57
CA TRP A 21 -1.29 -19.55 -15.56
C TRP A 21 -1.66 -20.93 -15.01
N PRO A 22 -1.71 -21.97 -15.88
CA PRO A 22 -2.10 -23.31 -15.51
C PRO A 22 -1.15 -23.96 -14.46
N GLU A 23 -1.71 -24.79 -13.59
CA GLU A 23 -0.96 -25.44 -12.50
C GLU A 23 0.18 -26.34 -13.04
N GLU A 24 0.04 -26.88 -14.24
CA GLU A 24 1.03 -27.76 -14.88
C GLU A 24 2.37 -27.05 -15.15
N ILE A 25 2.38 -25.72 -15.17
CA ILE A 25 3.59 -24.90 -15.39
C ILE A 25 4.39 -24.73 -14.11
N TRP A 26 3.78 -24.81 -12.95
CA TRP A 26 4.39 -24.46 -11.67
C TRP A 26 5.62 -25.30 -11.32
N GLU A 27 5.63 -26.58 -11.67
CA GLU A 27 6.80 -27.45 -11.47
C GLU A 27 8.00 -27.02 -12.33
N GLU A 28 7.75 -26.58 -13.56
CA GLU A 28 8.77 -26.03 -14.42
C GLU A 28 9.28 -24.67 -13.90
N ASP A 29 8.42 -23.83 -13.34
CA ASP A 29 8.81 -22.60 -12.67
C ASP A 29 9.81 -22.89 -11.53
N MET A 30 9.52 -23.88 -10.69
CA MET A 30 10.43 -24.28 -9.60
C MET A 30 11.79 -24.76 -10.13
N ARG A 31 11.79 -25.52 -11.23
CA ARG A 31 13.02 -25.95 -11.90
C ARG A 31 13.83 -24.74 -12.41
N LEU A 32 13.16 -23.77 -13.03
CA LEU A 32 13.77 -22.55 -13.54
C LEU A 32 14.28 -21.64 -12.41
N PHE A 33 13.54 -21.51 -11.31
CA PHE A 33 13.97 -20.78 -10.13
C PHE A 33 15.26 -21.33 -9.56
N LYS A 34 15.35 -22.64 -9.45
CA LYS A 34 16.59 -23.31 -9.00
C LYS A 34 17.78 -23.02 -9.93
N LEU A 35 17.56 -23.04 -11.25
CA LEU A 35 18.62 -22.71 -12.24
C LEU A 35 19.03 -21.24 -12.16
N ALA A 36 18.08 -20.34 -11.93
CA ALA A 36 18.32 -18.90 -11.81
C ALA A 36 18.91 -18.49 -10.45
N GLY A 37 18.94 -19.42 -9.47
CA GLY A 37 19.40 -19.11 -8.12
C GLY A 37 18.40 -18.26 -7.31
N ILE A 38 17.10 -18.38 -7.59
CA ILE A 38 16.04 -17.73 -6.83
C ILE A 38 15.94 -18.38 -5.45
N ASP A 39 15.90 -17.56 -4.41
CA ASP A 39 15.85 -17.96 -3.01
C ASP A 39 14.55 -17.58 -2.33
N GLU A 40 13.88 -16.56 -2.87
CA GLU A 40 12.73 -15.91 -2.27
C GLU A 40 11.72 -15.54 -3.35
N VAL A 41 10.44 -15.58 -2.97
CA VAL A 41 9.33 -15.11 -3.81
C VAL A 41 8.35 -14.27 -2.98
N THR A 42 7.88 -13.17 -3.56
CA THR A 42 6.73 -12.44 -3.03
C THR A 42 5.47 -13.01 -3.65
N LEU A 43 4.57 -13.54 -2.83
CA LEU A 43 3.36 -14.22 -3.27
C LEU A 43 2.10 -13.44 -2.94
N ASN A 44 1.04 -13.67 -3.73
CA ASN A 44 -0.33 -13.25 -3.40
C ASN A 44 -0.55 -11.72 -3.45
N VAL A 45 0.15 -10.99 -4.30
CA VAL A 45 0.12 -9.50 -4.30
C VAL A 45 -1.26 -8.95 -4.67
N PHE A 46 -1.98 -9.56 -5.62
CA PHE A 46 -3.27 -9.05 -6.12
C PHE A 46 -4.41 -10.08 -6.11
N SER A 47 -4.32 -11.14 -5.33
CA SER A 47 -5.22 -12.30 -5.39
C SER A 47 -6.50 -12.17 -4.54
N TRP A 48 -6.86 -10.97 -4.03
CA TRP A 48 -8.02 -10.83 -3.12
C TRP A 48 -9.31 -11.43 -3.69
N ALA A 49 -9.60 -11.20 -4.97
CA ALA A 49 -10.82 -11.74 -5.61
C ALA A 49 -10.84 -13.28 -5.67
N ALA A 50 -9.68 -13.93 -5.81
CA ALA A 50 -9.56 -15.38 -5.77
C ALA A 50 -9.72 -15.92 -4.34
N LEU A 51 -9.11 -15.23 -3.35
CA LEU A 51 -9.17 -15.60 -1.95
C LEU A 51 -10.55 -15.38 -1.32
N GLN A 52 -11.28 -14.35 -1.79
CA GLN A 52 -12.61 -13.98 -1.29
C GLN A 52 -13.57 -13.75 -2.46
N PRO A 53 -14.08 -14.83 -3.09
CA PRO A 53 -14.96 -14.74 -4.26
C PRO A 53 -16.33 -14.13 -3.97
N SER A 54 -16.77 -14.11 -2.71
CA SER A 54 -17.96 -13.39 -2.25
C SER A 54 -17.76 -12.87 -0.84
N GLU A 55 -18.71 -12.06 -0.35
CA GLU A 55 -18.59 -11.37 0.94
C GLU A 55 -18.29 -12.31 2.11
N ASP A 56 -18.94 -13.47 2.13
CA ASP A 56 -18.88 -14.43 3.25
C ASP A 56 -18.08 -15.69 2.92
N THR A 57 -17.51 -15.79 1.71
CA THR A 57 -16.83 -16.98 1.24
C THR A 57 -15.34 -16.72 1.05
N TYR A 58 -14.50 -17.60 1.62
CA TYR A 58 -13.06 -17.59 1.41
C TYR A 58 -12.63 -18.92 0.78
N ASN A 59 -11.71 -18.83 -0.17
CA ASN A 59 -11.11 -19.99 -0.83
C ASN A 59 -9.58 -19.83 -0.85
N PHE A 60 -8.88 -20.69 -0.14
CA PHE A 60 -7.41 -20.69 -0.06
C PHE A 60 -6.78 -21.87 -0.79
N GLU A 61 -7.56 -22.73 -1.43
CA GLU A 61 -7.08 -23.99 -2.02
C GLU A 61 -5.91 -23.78 -3.00
N LYS A 62 -6.04 -22.79 -3.90
CA LYS A 62 -4.98 -22.49 -4.86
C LYS A 62 -3.72 -21.96 -4.17
N LEU A 63 -3.87 -21.04 -3.23
CA LEU A 63 -2.74 -20.50 -2.46
C LEU A 63 -2.09 -21.58 -1.58
N ASP A 64 -2.86 -22.52 -1.02
CA ASP A 64 -2.31 -23.66 -0.26
C ASP A 64 -1.35 -24.47 -1.14
N LYS A 65 -1.79 -24.86 -2.34
CA LYS A 65 -0.96 -25.61 -3.30
C LYS A 65 0.32 -24.86 -3.65
N ILE A 66 0.23 -23.54 -3.90
CA ILE A 66 1.37 -22.70 -4.21
C ILE A 66 2.34 -22.66 -3.02
N MET A 67 1.83 -22.44 -1.82
CA MET A 67 2.63 -22.41 -0.59
C MET A 67 3.31 -23.74 -0.31
N ASP A 68 2.64 -24.86 -0.53
CA ASP A 68 3.22 -26.20 -0.39
C ASP A 68 4.34 -26.43 -1.40
N LEU A 69 4.15 -26.01 -2.63
CA LEU A 69 5.13 -26.15 -3.69
C LEU A 69 6.40 -25.32 -3.43
N VAL A 70 6.25 -24.04 -3.07
CA VAL A 70 7.43 -23.19 -2.79
C VAL A 70 8.18 -23.63 -1.55
N GLU A 71 7.47 -24.08 -0.51
CA GLU A 71 8.09 -24.61 0.71
C GLU A 71 8.83 -25.92 0.46
N ALA A 72 8.27 -26.84 -0.33
CA ALA A 72 8.90 -28.10 -0.75
C ALA A 72 10.19 -27.86 -1.57
N ASN A 73 10.27 -26.74 -2.30
CA ASN A 73 11.45 -26.34 -3.06
C ASN A 73 12.44 -25.48 -2.26
N GLY A 74 12.20 -25.26 -0.97
CA GLY A 74 13.10 -24.54 -0.06
C GLY A 74 13.14 -23.02 -0.23
N LEU A 75 12.18 -22.45 -0.96
CA LEU A 75 12.08 -21.01 -1.18
C LEU A 75 11.57 -20.30 0.10
N LYS A 76 12.02 -19.07 0.29
CA LYS A 76 11.46 -18.15 1.29
C LYS A 76 10.33 -17.32 0.69
N VAL A 77 9.43 -16.84 1.52
CA VAL A 77 8.22 -16.14 1.08
C VAL A 77 8.06 -14.82 1.83
N PHE A 78 7.90 -13.73 1.08
CA PHE A 78 7.16 -12.57 1.55
C PHE A 78 5.69 -12.75 1.14
N LEU A 79 4.80 -12.88 2.14
CA LEU A 79 3.39 -13.10 1.87
C LEU A 79 2.63 -11.78 1.84
N ALA A 80 2.04 -11.45 0.68
CA ALA A 80 1.28 -10.22 0.51
C ALA A 80 -0.19 -10.38 0.96
N THR A 81 -0.79 -9.26 1.41
CA THR A 81 -2.19 -9.24 1.88
C THR A 81 -3.22 -9.08 0.75
N SER A 82 -2.81 -8.83 -0.47
CA SER A 82 -3.64 -8.62 -1.67
C SER A 82 -4.55 -7.37 -1.64
N THR A 83 -4.46 -6.53 -0.64
CA THR A 83 -5.47 -5.50 -0.36
C THR A 83 -5.41 -4.29 -1.29
N ALA A 84 -4.40 -4.20 -2.17
CA ALA A 84 -4.33 -3.17 -3.21
C ALA A 84 -5.44 -3.27 -4.28
N ALA A 85 -5.98 -4.47 -4.51
CA ALA A 85 -6.96 -4.75 -5.56
C ALA A 85 -8.22 -5.42 -5.01
N HIS A 86 -9.24 -4.62 -4.65
CA HIS A 86 -10.49 -5.14 -4.09
C HIS A 86 -11.28 -5.95 -5.10
N PRO A 87 -12.05 -6.99 -4.66
CA PRO A 87 -12.87 -7.81 -5.56
C PRO A 87 -14.11 -7.08 -6.09
N ALA A 88 -14.62 -7.53 -7.23
CA ALA A 88 -15.77 -6.92 -7.92
C ALA A 88 -17.04 -6.89 -7.07
N TRP A 89 -17.31 -7.93 -6.28
CA TRP A 89 -18.48 -8.00 -5.40
C TRP A 89 -18.49 -6.87 -4.39
N MET A 90 -17.30 -6.46 -3.88
CA MET A 90 -17.17 -5.40 -2.89
C MET A 90 -17.56 -4.05 -3.50
N ALA A 91 -17.04 -3.72 -4.69
CA ALA A 91 -17.43 -2.51 -5.39
C ALA A 91 -18.95 -2.47 -5.73
N LYS A 92 -19.54 -3.64 -6.06
CA LYS A 92 -20.97 -3.75 -6.39
C LYS A 92 -21.88 -3.58 -5.18
N ARG A 93 -21.53 -4.24 -4.04
CA ARG A 93 -22.37 -4.24 -2.84
C ARG A 93 -22.14 -3.01 -1.95
N HIS A 94 -20.91 -2.49 -1.96
CA HIS A 94 -20.44 -1.41 -1.10
C HIS A 94 -19.79 -0.28 -1.93
N PRO A 95 -20.57 0.47 -2.74
CA PRO A 95 -20.02 1.48 -3.62
C PRO A 95 -19.37 2.68 -2.90
N ASP A 96 -19.50 2.77 -1.57
CA ASP A 96 -18.79 3.72 -0.72
C ASP A 96 -17.28 3.48 -0.64
N ILE A 97 -16.84 2.24 -0.97
CA ILE A 97 -15.41 1.94 -1.04
C ILE A 97 -14.72 2.61 -2.23
N LEU A 98 -15.46 2.99 -3.27
CA LEU A 98 -14.85 3.46 -4.50
C LEU A 98 -14.28 4.87 -4.34
N ARG A 99 -13.01 5.01 -4.69
CA ARG A 99 -12.28 6.28 -4.65
C ARG A 99 -12.88 7.31 -5.60
N THR A 100 -12.92 8.56 -5.13
CA THR A 100 -13.27 9.72 -5.96
C THR A 100 -12.00 10.51 -6.26
N GLU A 101 -11.81 10.86 -7.53
CA GLU A 101 -10.67 11.66 -8.01
C GLU A 101 -10.85 13.15 -7.65
N PHE A 102 -9.79 13.92 -7.78
CA PHE A 102 -9.83 15.38 -7.63
C PHE A 102 -10.86 16.06 -8.54
N SER A 103 -11.11 15.49 -9.73
CA SER A 103 -12.15 15.91 -10.67
C SER A 103 -13.58 15.67 -10.19
N GLY A 104 -13.79 14.98 -9.08
CA GLY A 104 -15.10 14.53 -8.62
C GLY A 104 -15.58 13.23 -9.27
N MET A 105 -14.87 12.69 -10.26
CA MET A 105 -15.23 11.43 -10.89
C MET A 105 -14.95 10.25 -9.95
N LYS A 106 -15.97 9.40 -9.78
CA LYS A 106 -15.86 8.19 -8.97
C LYS A 106 -15.23 7.07 -9.79
N ARG A 107 -14.18 6.46 -9.24
CA ARG A 107 -13.55 5.28 -9.82
C ARG A 107 -14.52 4.10 -9.85
N LYS A 108 -14.22 3.14 -10.71
CA LYS A 108 -14.98 1.89 -10.83
C LYS A 108 -14.07 0.72 -10.44
N PHE A 109 -14.66 -0.46 -10.33
CA PHE A 109 -13.91 -1.70 -10.23
C PHE A 109 -12.94 -1.87 -11.40
N GLY A 110 -11.78 -2.43 -11.11
CA GLY A 110 -10.71 -2.73 -12.07
C GLY A 110 -9.37 -2.18 -11.62
N SER A 111 -8.27 -2.81 -12.01
CA SER A 111 -6.92 -2.45 -11.59
C SER A 111 -6.75 -2.37 -10.06
N ARG A 112 -5.77 -1.62 -9.58
CA ARG A 112 -5.43 -1.44 -8.16
C ARG A 112 -5.67 0.00 -7.69
N HIS A 113 -5.70 0.21 -6.36
CA HIS A 113 -5.87 1.52 -5.71
C HIS A 113 -7.15 2.28 -6.09
N ASN A 114 -8.22 1.56 -6.39
CA ASN A 114 -9.54 2.14 -6.65
C ASN A 114 -10.42 2.20 -5.40
N SER A 115 -9.86 1.84 -4.23
CA SER A 115 -10.53 1.91 -2.93
C SER A 115 -10.20 3.19 -2.18
N CYS A 116 -11.17 3.68 -1.42
CA CYS A 116 -10.98 4.76 -0.45
C CYS A 116 -10.41 4.21 0.86
N GLN A 117 -9.24 4.68 1.26
CA GLN A 117 -8.58 4.31 2.52
C GLN A 117 -9.40 4.67 3.78
N ASN A 118 -10.33 5.62 3.66
CA ASN A 118 -11.21 6.05 4.76
C ASN A 118 -12.60 5.39 4.71
N SER A 119 -12.84 4.43 3.81
CA SER A 119 -14.07 3.63 3.83
C SER A 119 -14.01 2.61 4.98
N PRO A 120 -14.99 2.64 5.91
CA PRO A 120 -15.07 1.64 6.98
C PRO A 120 -15.22 0.21 6.43
N THR A 121 -15.93 0.06 5.31
CA THR A 121 -16.11 -1.23 4.64
C THR A 121 -14.79 -1.78 4.11
N TYR A 122 -14.02 -0.96 3.39
CA TYR A 122 -12.71 -1.39 2.89
C TYR A 122 -11.78 -1.77 4.05
N GLN A 123 -11.69 -0.93 5.08
CA GLN A 123 -10.86 -1.22 6.26
C GLN A 123 -11.28 -2.50 6.96
N LYS A 124 -12.59 -2.76 7.12
CA LYS A 124 -13.10 -3.99 7.72
C LYS A 124 -12.61 -5.23 6.96
N TYR A 125 -12.79 -5.26 5.65
CA TYR A 125 -12.48 -6.46 4.87
C TYR A 125 -10.98 -6.66 4.64
N SER A 126 -10.19 -5.60 4.51
CA SER A 126 -8.73 -5.70 4.41
C SER A 126 -8.13 -6.30 5.70
N VAL A 127 -8.57 -5.83 6.85
CA VAL A 127 -8.14 -6.35 8.17
C VAL A 127 -8.56 -7.81 8.35
N LEU A 128 -9.79 -8.17 7.97
CA LEU A 128 -10.27 -9.56 8.05
C LEU A 128 -9.46 -10.51 7.15
N LEU A 129 -9.14 -10.08 5.92
CA LEU A 129 -8.32 -10.88 5.02
C LEU A 129 -6.90 -11.06 5.56
N ALA A 130 -6.25 -9.98 5.99
CA ALA A 130 -4.91 -10.02 6.59
C ALA A 130 -4.86 -10.99 7.79
N LYS A 131 -5.87 -10.94 8.66
CA LYS A 131 -5.97 -11.85 9.81
C LYS A 131 -6.11 -13.31 9.36
N LYS A 132 -6.99 -13.62 8.39
CA LYS A 132 -7.18 -14.99 7.88
C LYS A 132 -5.92 -15.55 7.22
N LEU A 133 -5.19 -14.72 6.47
CA LEU A 133 -3.89 -15.11 5.92
C LEU A 133 -2.89 -15.43 7.04
N ALA A 134 -2.83 -14.61 8.07
CA ALA A 134 -1.95 -14.85 9.22
C ALA A 134 -2.34 -16.13 9.98
N GLU A 135 -3.62 -16.38 10.23
CA GLU A 135 -4.14 -17.59 10.87
C GLU A 135 -3.74 -18.86 10.09
N ARG A 136 -3.76 -18.79 8.75
CA ARG A 136 -3.49 -19.94 7.89
C ARG A 136 -2.01 -20.17 7.62
N TYR A 137 -1.26 -19.12 7.36
CA TYR A 137 0.13 -19.24 6.85
C TYR A 137 1.20 -18.73 7.81
N GLY A 138 0.82 -18.04 8.88
CA GLY A 138 1.76 -17.35 9.74
C GLY A 138 2.74 -18.26 10.51
N LYS A 139 2.45 -19.57 10.59
CA LYS A 139 3.33 -20.56 11.22
C LYS A 139 4.20 -21.34 10.25
N ARG A 140 4.10 -21.08 8.94
CA ARG A 140 4.95 -21.74 7.94
C ARG A 140 6.37 -21.20 8.02
N GLU A 141 7.37 -22.07 8.07
CA GLU A 141 8.78 -21.66 8.18
C GLU A 141 9.30 -20.94 6.94
N CYS A 142 8.68 -21.16 5.78
CA CYS A 142 9.01 -20.44 4.56
C CYS A 142 8.62 -18.95 4.63
N VAL A 143 7.60 -18.56 5.39
CA VAL A 143 7.14 -17.16 5.49
C VAL A 143 8.11 -16.39 6.39
N ILE A 144 8.93 -15.54 5.78
CA ILE A 144 9.94 -14.72 6.46
C ILE A 144 9.50 -13.26 6.68
N GLY A 145 8.48 -12.82 5.97
CA GLY A 145 7.94 -11.47 6.09
C GLY A 145 6.57 -11.32 5.47
N TRP A 146 5.94 -10.18 5.75
CA TRP A 146 4.62 -9.81 5.27
C TRP A 146 4.72 -8.53 4.46
N HIS A 147 4.11 -8.57 3.28
CA HIS A 147 3.98 -7.44 2.37
C HIS A 147 2.53 -6.93 2.43
N ILE A 148 2.27 -5.84 3.14
CA ILE A 148 0.92 -5.30 3.25
C ILE A 148 0.59 -4.44 2.03
N CYS A 149 -0.55 -4.73 1.40
CA CYS A 149 -1.05 -4.01 0.22
C CYS A 149 -0.07 -4.14 -0.97
N ASN A 150 0.23 -3.07 -1.62
CA ASN A 150 1.29 -2.88 -2.61
C ASN A 150 1.31 -1.41 -3.02
N GLU A 151 2.47 -0.75 -2.99
CA GLU A 151 2.68 0.61 -3.49
C GLU A 151 1.53 1.56 -3.11
N TYR A 152 1.29 1.77 -1.81
CA TYR A 152 0.21 2.64 -1.34
C TYR A 152 0.16 3.96 -2.10
N GLY A 153 -0.97 4.24 -2.75
CA GLY A 153 -1.11 5.41 -3.59
C GLY A 153 -2.55 5.78 -3.92
N GLY A 154 -2.68 6.91 -4.59
CA GLY A 154 -3.97 7.46 -4.99
C GLY A 154 -4.68 8.21 -3.87
N GLU A 155 -4.80 9.52 -4.03
CA GLU A 155 -5.60 10.36 -3.14
C GLU A 155 -7.09 10.16 -3.43
N CYS A 156 -7.92 10.17 -2.38
CA CYS A 156 -9.37 10.00 -2.49
C CYS A 156 -10.09 11.25 -1.99
N TYR A 157 -11.05 11.75 -2.72
CA TYR A 157 -11.81 12.97 -2.46
C TYR A 157 -13.31 12.69 -2.28
N CYS A 158 -13.67 11.57 -1.67
CA CYS A 158 -15.06 11.19 -1.44
C CYS A 158 -15.63 11.70 -0.11
N GLU A 159 -16.94 11.53 0.09
CA GLU A 159 -17.64 11.94 1.32
C GLU A 159 -17.06 11.30 2.61
N ASN A 160 -16.57 10.07 2.56
CA ASN A 160 -15.89 9.45 3.70
C ASN A 160 -14.63 10.23 4.07
N CYS A 161 -13.85 10.63 3.06
CA CYS A 161 -12.65 11.44 3.25
C CYS A 161 -13.01 12.82 3.80
N GLU A 162 -14.05 13.46 3.31
CA GLU A 162 -14.49 14.78 3.82
C GLU A 162 -14.87 14.72 5.31
N LYS A 163 -15.69 13.76 5.70
CA LYS A 163 -16.06 13.54 7.09
C LYS A 163 -14.84 13.32 7.99
N GLN A 164 -13.92 12.45 7.54
CA GLN A 164 -12.71 12.13 8.31
C GLN A 164 -11.70 13.27 8.32
N PHE A 165 -11.62 14.07 7.27
CA PHE A 165 -10.75 15.24 7.22
C PHE A 165 -11.19 16.31 8.23
N ARG A 166 -12.48 16.58 8.34
CA ARG A 166 -13.01 17.49 9.37
C ARG A 166 -12.66 17.00 10.79
N VAL A 167 -12.75 15.69 11.05
CA VAL A 167 -12.33 15.10 12.34
C VAL A 167 -10.83 15.28 12.55
N TRP A 168 -10.02 15.07 11.51
CA TRP A 168 -8.57 15.25 11.56
C TRP A 168 -8.18 16.69 11.85
N LEU A 169 -8.85 17.66 11.20
CA LEU A 169 -8.63 19.09 11.43
C LEU A 169 -8.99 19.49 12.86
N LYS A 170 -10.14 19.02 13.38
CA LYS A 170 -10.54 19.25 14.79
C LYS A 170 -9.46 18.76 15.76
N LYS A 171 -8.88 17.59 15.49
CA LYS A 171 -7.80 17.05 16.32
C LYS A 171 -6.52 17.87 16.23
N LYS A 172 -6.21 18.39 15.03
CA LYS A 172 -4.97 19.14 14.77
C LYS A 172 -5.01 20.57 15.31
N TYR A 173 -6.12 21.28 15.11
CA TYR A 173 -6.22 22.72 15.36
C TYR A 173 -7.08 23.08 16.58
N GLY A 174 -7.97 22.21 17.00
CA GLY A 174 -8.87 22.44 18.13
C GLY A 174 -10.10 23.29 17.78
N THR A 175 -9.92 24.48 17.19
CA THR A 175 -11.02 25.39 16.84
C THR A 175 -10.97 25.81 15.38
N ILE A 176 -12.11 26.34 14.88
CA ILE A 176 -12.21 26.80 13.49
C ILE A 176 -11.39 28.08 13.26
N GLU A 177 -11.27 28.92 14.29
CA GLU A 177 -10.46 30.14 14.26
C GLU A 177 -8.97 29.80 14.05
N GLU A 178 -8.47 28.76 14.71
CA GLU A 178 -7.07 28.31 14.51
C GLU A 178 -6.87 27.72 13.13
N VAL A 179 -7.87 27.08 12.51
CA VAL A 179 -7.80 26.68 11.08
C VAL A 179 -7.72 27.91 10.20
N ASN A 180 -8.60 28.90 10.38
CA ASN A 180 -8.63 30.13 9.61
C ASN A 180 -7.29 30.87 9.69
N LYS A 181 -6.72 30.95 10.88
CA LYS A 181 -5.41 31.56 11.12
C LYS A 181 -4.27 30.79 10.44
N ALA A 182 -4.27 29.46 10.55
CA ALA A 182 -3.22 28.61 9.96
C ALA A 182 -3.24 28.58 8.43
N TRP A 183 -4.40 28.73 7.83
CA TRP A 183 -4.59 28.72 6.38
C TRP A 183 -4.64 30.12 5.77
N ASP A 184 -4.63 31.19 6.59
CA ASP A 184 -4.79 32.59 6.17
C ASP A 184 -6.03 32.81 5.27
N THR A 185 -7.20 32.48 5.82
CA THR A 185 -8.45 32.34 5.07
C THR A 185 -9.17 33.67 4.81
N SER A 186 -8.56 34.82 5.08
CA SER A 186 -9.21 36.12 4.98
C SER A 186 -9.49 36.59 3.54
N PHE A 187 -8.89 35.89 2.55
CA PHE A 187 -8.98 36.28 1.15
C PHE A 187 -9.90 35.34 0.33
N TRP A 188 -10.54 35.82 -0.71
CA TRP A 188 -11.45 35.10 -1.61
C TRP A 188 -12.60 34.36 -0.94
N GLY A 189 -13.07 34.83 0.24
CA GLY A 189 -14.17 34.18 0.92
C GLY A 189 -13.84 32.81 1.53
N HIS A 190 -12.55 32.54 1.80
CA HIS A 190 -12.10 31.27 2.37
C HIS A 190 -12.31 31.15 3.88
N THR A 191 -12.80 32.20 4.56
CA THR A 191 -13.04 32.17 6.01
C THR A 191 -14.18 31.23 6.35
N PHE A 192 -13.92 30.30 7.26
CA PHE A 192 -14.90 29.33 7.75
C PHE A 192 -15.42 29.75 9.14
N TYR A 193 -16.70 29.54 9.41
CA TYR A 193 -17.36 29.79 10.68
C TYR A 193 -17.87 28.51 11.34
N ASP A 194 -18.02 27.43 10.56
CA ASP A 194 -18.34 26.08 11.06
C ASP A 194 -17.50 25.02 10.33
N TRP A 195 -17.36 23.88 10.99
CA TRP A 195 -16.60 22.75 10.46
C TRP A 195 -17.24 22.11 9.23
N ASP A 196 -18.55 22.16 9.10
CA ASP A 196 -19.28 21.58 7.97
C ASP A 196 -19.21 22.44 6.71
N GLU A 197 -18.76 23.70 6.82
CA GLU A 197 -18.45 24.55 5.67
C GLU A 197 -17.16 24.12 4.93
N ILE A 198 -16.29 23.34 5.60
CA ILE A 198 -15.05 22.87 4.99
C ILE A 198 -15.38 21.75 4.01
N VAL A 199 -15.17 22.00 2.72
CA VAL A 199 -15.21 21.00 1.64
C VAL A 199 -13.79 20.58 1.26
N LEU A 200 -13.67 19.39 0.65
CA LEU A 200 -12.38 18.94 0.16
C LEU A 200 -11.90 19.78 -1.04
N PRO A 201 -10.57 19.96 -1.19
CA PRO A 201 -10.05 20.52 -2.44
C PRO A 201 -10.52 19.66 -3.62
N ASN A 202 -10.99 20.29 -4.68
CA ASN A 202 -11.42 19.62 -5.89
C ASN A 202 -11.36 20.54 -7.10
N MET A 203 -11.48 19.98 -8.29
CA MET A 203 -11.40 20.73 -9.54
C MET A 203 -12.45 21.85 -9.65
N LEU A 204 -13.61 21.68 -9.01
CA LEU A 204 -14.71 22.66 -9.09
C LEU A 204 -14.49 23.87 -8.15
N SER A 205 -13.73 23.68 -7.05
CA SER A 205 -13.42 24.76 -6.11
C SER A 205 -12.07 25.43 -6.39
N GLU A 206 -11.10 24.72 -6.94
CA GLU A 206 -9.70 25.14 -7.00
C GLU A 206 -9.21 25.55 -8.40
N HIS A 207 -9.95 25.38 -9.45
CA HIS A 207 -9.60 25.75 -10.84
C HIS A 207 -8.30 25.16 -11.42
N PHE A 208 -7.49 24.47 -10.60
CA PHE A 208 -6.18 23.94 -10.95
C PHE A 208 -6.09 22.45 -10.66
N GLU A 209 -4.96 21.86 -10.98
CA GLU A 209 -4.64 20.47 -10.67
C GLU A 209 -4.32 20.29 -9.15
N PRO A 210 -4.34 19.07 -8.61
CA PRO A 210 -4.15 18.82 -7.17
C PRO A 210 -2.85 19.38 -6.58
N ASP A 211 -1.83 19.58 -7.39
CA ASP A 211 -0.54 20.14 -7.00
C ASP A 211 -0.40 21.64 -7.32
N ARG A 212 -1.44 22.28 -7.84
CA ARG A 212 -1.50 23.70 -8.23
C ARG A 212 -2.77 24.37 -7.71
N THR A 213 -3.05 24.25 -6.45
CA THR A 213 -4.27 24.83 -5.86
C THR A 213 -4.03 26.27 -5.43
N THR A 214 -5.06 27.10 -5.54
CA THR A 214 -5.04 28.48 -5.03
C THR A 214 -5.12 28.54 -3.51
N PHE A 215 -5.81 27.57 -2.90
CA PHE A 215 -5.95 27.47 -1.45
C PHE A 215 -4.93 26.46 -0.89
N GLN A 216 -3.70 26.88 -0.72
CA GLN A 216 -2.58 26.03 -0.39
C GLN A 216 -2.66 25.40 1.01
N GLY A 217 -3.23 26.10 2.00
CA GLY A 217 -3.38 25.61 3.37
C GLY A 217 -4.18 24.31 3.43
N ILE A 218 -5.37 24.31 2.85
CA ILE A 218 -6.24 23.13 2.82
C ILE A 218 -5.61 21.99 2.00
N SER A 219 -4.98 22.31 0.87
CA SER A 219 -4.37 21.30 0.00
C SER A 219 -3.20 20.59 0.66
N LEU A 220 -2.34 21.34 1.36
CA LEU A 220 -1.21 20.78 2.10
C LEU A 220 -1.70 19.87 3.24
N ASP A 221 -2.70 20.31 4.01
CA ASP A 221 -3.24 19.51 5.09
C ASP A 221 -4.01 18.30 4.58
N TYR A 222 -4.66 18.42 3.42
CA TYR A 222 -5.33 17.28 2.82
C TYR A 222 -4.33 16.19 2.38
N ARG A 223 -3.18 16.56 1.83
CA ARG A 223 -2.10 15.61 1.52
C ARG A 223 -1.55 14.92 2.77
N ARG A 224 -1.35 15.66 3.87
CA ARG A 224 -0.96 15.07 5.16
C ARG A 224 -2.00 14.08 5.66
N PHE A 225 -3.26 14.48 5.63
CA PHE A 225 -4.39 13.62 5.99
C PHE A 225 -4.45 12.33 5.15
N ASN A 226 -4.27 12.42 3.82
CA ASN A 226 -4.26 11.23 2.95
C ASN A 226 -3.10 10.29 3.29
N SER A 227 -1.89 10.80 3.48
CA SER A 227 -0.73 10.00 3.87
C SER A 227 -0.97 9.28 5.21
N GLU A 228 -1.52 9.97 6.21
CA GLU A 228 -1.90 9.39 7.49
C GLU A 228 -3.04 8.36 7.37
N GLY A 229 -4.01 8.61 6.49
CA GLY A 229 -5.13 7.70 6.24
C GLY A 229 -4.68 6.37 5.67
N MET A 230 -3.77 6.40 4.69
CA MET A 230 -3.15 5.20 4.12
C MET A 230 -2.31 4.47 5.16
N LEU A 231 -1.51 5.20 5.95
CA LEU A 231 -0.74 4.62 7.04
C LEU A 231 -1.61 3.90 8.08
N LYS A 232 -2.80 4.43 8.40
CA LYS A 232 -3.76 3.77 9.30
C LYS A 232 -4.24 2.43 8.72
N CYS A 233 -4.47 2.32 7.41
CA CYS A 233 -4.81 1.03 6.78
C CYS A 233 -3.66 0.03 6.96
N TYR A 234 -2.43 0.44 6.63
CA TYR A 234 -1.24 -0.39 6.87
C TYR A 234 -1.14 -0.86 8.33
N GLN A 235 -1.27 0.06 9.28
CA GLN A 235 -1.17 -0.25 10.71
C GLN A 235 -2.28 -1.19 11.18
N ALA A 236 -3.50 -1.07 10.65
CA ALA A 236 -4.62 -1.94 11.00
C ALA A 236 -4.41 -3.37 10.50
N GLU A 237 -3.95 -3.56 9.26
CA GLU A 237 -3.59 -4.87 8.73
C GLU A 237 -2.39 -5.46 9.48
N ALA A 238 -1.35 -4.66 9.75
CA ALA A 238 -0.19 -5.09 10.55
C ALA A 238 -0.59 -5.55 11.96
N ALA A 239 -1.49 -4.82 12.62
CA ALA A 239 -2.01 -5.21 13.92
C ALA A 239 -2.79 -6.53 13.87
N ALA A 240 -3.58 -6.74 12.81
CA ALA A 240 -4.30 -7.99 12.59
C ALA A 240 -3.34 -9.19 12.42
N ILE A 241 -2.29 -9.02 11.62
CA ILE A 241 -1.26 -10.06 11.45
C ILE A 241 -0.56 -10.34 12.79
N ARG A 242 -0.13 -9.30 13.51
CA ARG A 242 0.56 -9.46 14.81
C ARG A 242 -0.32 -10.02 15.92
N SER A 243 -1.64 -9.90 15.82
CA SER A 243 -2.55 -10.56 16.75
C SER A 243 -2.48 -12.09 16.67
N VAL A 244 -1.96 -12.64 15.58
CA VAL A 244 -1.79 -14.08 15.32
C VAL A 244 -0.30 -14.47 15.37
N VAL A 245 0.56 -13.64 14.81
CA VAL A 245 2.02 -13.83 14.71
C VAL A 245 2.70 -12.62 15.35
N PRO A 246 2.92 -12.60 16.67
CA PRO A 246 3.41 -11.41 17.39
C PRO A 246 4.74 -10.86 16.87
N ASP A 247 5.64 -11.73 16.43
CA ASP A 247 6.99 -11.38 15.96
C ASP A 247 7.06 -11.19 14.43
N ALA A 248 5.90 -11.11 13.74
CA ALA A 248 5.83 -10.94 12.29
C ALA A 248 6.65 -9.73 11.83
N LYS A 249 7.50 -9.94 10.81
CA LYS A 249 8.23 -8.88 10.13
C LYS A 249 7.37 -8.33 9.00
N ILE A 250 7.05 -7.03 9.07
CA ILE A 250 6.01 -6.44 8.23
C ILE A 250 6.55 -5.19 7.52
N THR A 251 6.28 -5.12 6.22
CA THR A 251 6.65 -4.00 5.36
C THR A 251 5.55 -3.70 4.32
N THR A 252 5.76 -2.68 3.55
CA THR A 252 5.10 -2.39 2.25
C THR A 252 6.13 -1.73 1.35
N ASN A 253 6.00 -1.90 0.04
CA ASN A 253 6.94 -1.33 -0.91
C ASN A 253 6.68 0.17 -1.14
N LEU A 254 7.74 0.97 -1.08
CA LEU A 254 7.74 2.40 -1.33
C LEU A 254 8.17 2.69 -2.79
N MET A 255 7.67 3.76 -3.38
CA MET A 255 7.85 4.09 -4.80
C MET A 255 8.86 5.22 -5.03
N GLY A 256 10.12 5.08 -4.62
CA GLY A 256 11.14 6.11 -4.87
C GLY A 256 10.73 7.50 -4.32
N PHE A 257 10.74 8.54 -5.15
CA PHE A 257 10.34 9.91 -4.77
C PHE A 257 8.83 10.15 -4.87
N TYR A 258 8.02 9.30 -4.25
CA TYR A 258 6.57 9.46 -4.27
C TYR A 258 6.07 10.47 -3.23
N LYS A 259 5.81 11.70 -3.67
CA LYS A 259 5.43 12.84 -2.81
C LYS A 259 4.18 12.66 -1.94
N PRO A 260 3.13 11.91 -2.37
CA PRO A 260 1.91 11.76 -1.56
C PRO A 260 2.09 11.05 -0.23
N LEU A 261 3.20 10.32 -0.02
CA LEU A 261 3.48 9.64 1.25
C LEU A 261 4.61 10.33 2.03
N ASP A 262 4.37 10.59 3.30
CA ASP A 262 5.41 11.02 4.25
C ASP A 262 6.22 9.82 4.71
N TYR A 263 7.28 9.47 3.99
CA TYR A 263 8.11 8.30 4.28
C TYR A 263 8.77 8.33 5.68
N GLN A 264 9.07 9.51 6.22
CA GLN A 264 9.61 9.62 7.58
C GLN A 264 8.59 9.17 8.63
N MET A 265 7.31 9.48 8.40
CA MET A 265 6.23 9.01 9.25
C MET A 265 5.99 7.50 9.07
N TRP A 266 5.97 7.02 7.83
CA TRP A 266 5.73 5.62 7.49
C TRP A 266 6.80 4.68 8.05
N ALA A 267 8.07 5.04 7.93
CA ALA A 267 9.21 4.24 8.39
C ALA A 267 9.15 3.88 9.88
N LYS A 268 8.47 4.71 10.70
CA LYS A 268 8.27 4.43 12.13
C LYS A 268 7.37 3.22 12.38
N SER A 269 6.47 2.91 11.45
CA SER A 269 5.51 1.80 11.55
C SER A 269 5.96 0.53 10.83
N MET A 270 6.92 0.63 9.91
CA MET A 270 7.47 -0.50 9.16
C MET A 270 8.62 -1.14 9.95
N ASP A 271 8.73 -2.47 9.94
CA ASP A 271 9.86 -3.15 10.59
C ASP A 271 11.17 -2.94 9.82
N PHE A 272 11.07 -2.92 8.50
CA PHE A 272 12.17 -2.62 7.58
C PHE A 272 11.62 -1.87 6.36
N ILE A 273 12.47 -1.10 5.70
CA ILE A 273 12.11 -0.43 4.44
C ILE A 273 12.18 -1.45 3.31
N SER A 274 11.15 -1.47 2.49
CA SER A 274 11.19 -2.08 1.16
C SER A 274 10.74 -1.06 0.12
N TRP A 275 11.26 -1.17 -1.12
CA TRP A 275 10.93 -0.21 -2.14
C TRP A 275 11.17 -0.75 -3.54
N ASP A 276 10.64 -0.05 -4.55
CA ASP A 276 10.64 -0.45 -5.94
C ASP A 276 11.47 0.51 -6.77
N ASN A 277 12.35 -0.04 -7.59
CA ASN A 277 13.27 0.72 -8.41
C ASN A 277 13.15 0.34 -9.89
N TYR A 278 12.47 1.17 -10.64
CA TYR A 278 12.29 1.03 -12.09
C TYR A 278 13.01 2.16 -12.84
N PRO A 279 14.36 2.14 -12.90
CA PRO A 279 15.09 3.18 -13.59
C PRO A 279 14.84 3.13 -15.10
N ALA A 280 14.58 4.27 -15.71
CA ALA A 280 14.57 4.39 -17.16
C ALA A 280 16.00 4.22 -17.72
N ASN A 281 16.11 3.89 -19.01
CA ASN A 281 17.43 3.68 -19.63
C ASN A 281 18.31 4.92 -19.60
N GLU A 282 17.70 6.10 -19.65
CA GLU A 282 18.35 7.41 -19.61
C GLU A 282 18.62 7.93 -18.20
N ASP A 283 18.11 7.26 -17.15
CA ASP A 283 18.35 7.69 -15.77
C ASP A 283 19.83 7.58 -15.42
N PRO A 284 20.43 8.65 -14.89
CA PRO A 284 21.82 8.61 -14.48
C PRO A 284 22.01 7.71 -13.26
N TYR A 285 23.12 7.01 -13.18
CA TYR A 285 23.44 6.15 -12.03
C TYR A 285 23.43 6.88 -10.69
N SER A 286 23.74 8.16 -10.69
CA SER A 286 23.66 9.02 -9.49
C SER A 286 22.24 9.12 -8.93
N ARG A 287 21.20 9.15 -9.79
CA ARG A 287 19.80 9.14 -9.36
C ARG A 287 19.43 7.83 -8.70
N ILE A 288 19.87 6.72 -9.30
CA ILE A 288 19.64 5.39 -8.74
C ILE A 288 20.31 5.27 -7.36
N ALA A 289 21.59 5.66 -7.27
CA ALA A 289 22.34 5.66 -6.02
C ALA A 289 21.68 6.54 -4.95
N MET A 290 21.24 7.76 -5.33
CA MET A 290 20.54 8.68 -4.41
C MET A 290 19.24 8.09 -3.88
N ASN A 291 18.45 7.37 -4.70
CA ASN A 291 17.25 6.69 -4.27
C ASN A 291 17.56 5.60 -3.22
N HIS A 292 18.57 4.79 -3.47
CA HIS A 292 19.00 3.77 -2.50
C HIS A 292 19.49 4.37 -1.18
N ASP A 293 20.25 5.47 -1.25
CA ASP A 293 20.72 6.17 -0.05
C ASP A 293 19.59 6.84 0.71
N LEU A 294 18.59 7.40 0.02
CA LEU A 294 17.37 7.91 0.63
C LEU A 294 16.66 6.80 1.42
N MET A 295 16.42 5.63 0.81
CA MET A 295 15.72 4.53 1.45
C MET A 295 16.49 3.97 2.66
N ARG A 296 17.82 3.91 2.57
CA ARG A 296 18.67 3.57 3.72
C ARG A 296 18.58 4.62 4.82
N GLY A 297 18.59 5.90 4.45
CA GLY A 297 18.57 7.05 5.38
C GLY A 297 17.27 7.17 6.17
N ILE A 298 16.12 6.86 5.57
CA ILE A 298 14.79 6.99 6.19
C ILE A 298 14.71 6.22 7.52
N LYS A 299 15.41 5.09 7.65
CA LYS A 299 15.41 4.26 8.87
C LYS A 299 16.79 4.20 9.54
N GLY A 300 17.49 5.32 9.61
CA GLY A 300 18.72 5.46 10.39
C GLY A 300 19.88 4.61 9.89
N GLY A 301 20.00 4.41 8.56
CA GLY A 301 21.10 3.65 7.97
C GLY A 301 20.89 2.13 7.95
N GLN A 302 19.71 1.64 8.30
CA GLN A 302 19.41 0.21 8.22
C GLN A 302 19.40 -0.31 6.77
N PRO A 303 19.77 -1.57 6.54
CA PRO A 303 19.53 -2.22 5.25
C PRO A 303 18.05 -2.17 4.86
N PHE A 304 17.79 -2.07 3.59
CA PHE A 304 16.46 -2.14 3.00
C PHE A 304 16.32 -3.37 2.11
N VAL A 305 15.09 -3.76 1.79
CA VAL A 305 14.77 -4.75 0.77
C VAL A 305 14.45 -4.02 -0.53
N LEU A 306 15.06 -4.40 -1.62
CA LEU A 306 14.66 -4.01 -2.96
C LEU A 306 13.59 -5.02 -3.39
N MET A 307 12.30 -4.61 -3.25
CA MET A 307 11.17 -5.51 -3.43
C MET A 307 10.93 -5.78 -4.92
N GLU A 308 11.01 -4.74 -5.72
CA GLU A 308 10.82 -4.81 -7.16
C GLU A 308 11.95 -4.06 -7.87
N GLN A 309 12.51 -4.66 -8.90
CA GLN A 309 13.47 -3.98 -9.76
C GLN A 309 13.41 -4.52 -11.17
N MET A 310 13.26 -3.62 -12.13
CA MET A 310 13.44 -3.94 -13.53
C MET A 310 13.97 -2.72 -14.27
N ARG A 311 14.94 -2.92 -15.15
CA ARG A 311 15.32 -1.91 -16.13
C ARG A 311 14.33 -1.99 -17.29
N PHE A 312 13.59 -0.92 -17.58
CA PHE A 312 12.70 -0.88 -18.73
C PHE A 312 13.51 -0.98 -20.03
N CYS A 313 13.55 -2.16 -20.60
CA CYS A 313 13.96 -2.34 -21.99
C CYS A 313 12.71 -2.33 -22.87
N PHE A 314 12.08 -1.18 -23.07
CA PHE A 314 11.20 -1.01 -24.22
C PHE A 314 12.09 -0.74 -25.44
N SER A 315 12.34 -1.77 -26.26
CA SER A 315 12.66 -1.54 -27.65
C SER A 315 11.45 -0.87 -28.29
N ARG A 316 11.58 0.37 -28.72
CA ARG A 316 10.61 1.00 -29.61
C ARG A 316 10.56 0.28 -30.93
#